data_878f55ce16c10ba949ab283cb20ca6a3
#
_entry.id   878f55ce16c10ba949ab283cb20ca6a3
#
_cell.length_a   1.000
_cell.length_b   1.000
_cell.length_c   1.000
_cell.angle_alpha   90.00
_cell.angle_beta   90.00
_cell.angle_gamma   90.00
#
_symmetry.space_group_name_H-M   'P 1'
#
loop_
_entity.id
_entity.type
_entity.pdbx_description
1 polymer ?
#
loop_
_entity_poly.entity_id
_entity_poly.type
_entity_poly.pdbx_seq_one_letter_code
_entity_poly.pdbx_strand_id
1 'polypeptide(L)'
;MKKLFISFMALLCTLGAFAQSTAENINQPKAMKPIIMVVPEKAWCINQGFVKDGDPKSPDYEKALLNNDVLNVITKMGGIMQERGYPLKNLQSALDELKNESAMDLALVSKADGEIVEDEFDQLTRVAQTDILVNIAFTRTTYGPRNMVEFRVTSIDAATSKQIGGETGRSSASGAPISALLEESVLGFIDNFTGSIQRHFEDLVANGREGSVIFKIANDCPLTFDSEVNLNGDTGELNEVIDYWMNEHTVNGSFTQNGKTRNRLSYEQVRFPLFGKGKFGGKPKAINMDGFIKPITQFLSQFGLSVSTTPVGIGKAYVVLGGK
;
A
#
# COMPACT_ATOMS: atom_id res chain seq x y z
N MET A 1 83.37 -18.22 34.99
CA MET A 1 82.97 -16.85 35.18
C MET A 1 82.36 -16.38 33.83
N LYS A 2 81.20 -16.76 33.54
CA LYS A 2 80.43 -16.22 32.35
C LYS A 2 79.00 -16.02 32.85
N LYS A 3 78.60 -14.74 32.91
CA LYS A 3 77.27 -14.30 33.28
C LYS A 3 76.37 -14.49 32.08
N LEU A 4 75.33 -15.31 32.23
CA LEU A 4 74.30 -15.53 31.22
C LEU A 4 73.23 -14.49 31.43
N PHE A 5 73.06 -13.54 30.50
CA PHE A 5 71.93 -12.59 30.45
C PHE A 5 70.82 -13.28 29.69
N ILE A 6 69.74 -13.63 30.39
CA ILE A 6 68.47 -14.07 29.79
C ILE A 6 67.67 -12.84 29.62
N SER A 7 67.53 -12.41 28.30
CA SER A 7 66.64 -11.34 27.91
C SER A 7 65.23 -11.89 27.81
N PHE A 8 64.36 -11.45 28.72
CA PHE A 8 62.92 -11.78 28.72
C PHE A 8 62.25 -10.82 27.77
N MET A 9 62.01 -11.29 26.54
CA MET A 9 61.27 -10.53 25.54
C MET A 9 59.76 -10.66 25.78
N ALA A 10 59.17 -9.67 26.45
CA ALA A 10 57.75 -9.57 26.67
C ALA A 10 57.06 -9.28 25.34
N LEU A 11 56.41 -10.29 24.76
CA LEU A 11 55.54 -10.19 23.61
C LEU A 11 54.23 -9.53 24.04
N LEU A 12 54.11 -8.20 23.84
CA LEU A 12 52.85 -7.47 23.96
C LEU A 12 51.98 -7.87 22.78
N CYS A 13 51.05 -8.82 23.00
CA CYS A 13 49.93 -9.01 22.11
C CYS A 13 48.98 -7.82 22.28
N THR A 14 49.09 -6.80 21.45
CA THR A 14 48.07 -5.79 21.25
C THR A 14 46.90 -6.46 20.56
N LEU A 15 45.87 -6.83 21.33
CA LEU A 15 44.55 -7.10 20.83
C LEU A 15 44.02 -5.80 20.21
N GLY A 16 44.21 -5.63 18.92
CA GLY A 16 43.53 -4.64 18.13
C GLY A 16 42.03 -4.98 18.12
N ALA A 17 41.30 -4.33 19.04
CA ALA A 17 39.86 -4.25 18.91
C ALA A 17 39.58 -3.56 17.59
N PHE A 18 39.27 -4.33 16.54
CA PHE A 18 38.57 -3.80 15.38
C PHE A 18 37.18 -3.37 15.86
N ALA A 19 37.07 -2.13 16.30
CA ALA A 19 35.82 -1.44 16.30
C ALA A 19 35.41 -1.39 14.83
N GLN A 20 34.60 -2.34 14.37
CA GLN A 20 33.78 -2.16 13.20
C GLN A 20 32.87 -0.98 13.53
N SER A 21 33.30 0.21 13.15
CA SER A 21 32.40 1.31 12.96
C SER A 21 31.44 0.83 11.86
N THR A 22 30.25 0.38 12.25
CA THR A 22 29.13 0.35 11.36
C THR A 22 28.96 1.79 10.88
N ALA A 23 29.58 2.09 9.73
CA ALA A 23 29.24 3.27 8.98
C ALA A 23 27.73 3.11 8.72
N GLU A 24 26.92 3.77 9.54
CA GLU A 24 25.52 3.99 9.21
C GLU A 24 25.52 4.56 7.81
N ASN A 25 24.92 3.81 6.92
CA ASN A 25 24.80 4.18 5.52
C ASN A 25 23.83 5.36 5.46
N ILE A 26 24.34 6.58 5.66
CA ILE A 26 23.61 7.86 5.80
C ILE A 26 22.71 8.13 4.56
N ASN A 27 22.82 7.31 3.53
CA ASN A 27 22.07 7.43 2.27
C ASN A 27 20.91 6.45 2.10
N GLN A 28 20.68 5.51 3.03
CA GLN A 28 19.42 4.80 3.02
C GLN A 28 18.38 5.64 3.79
N PRO A 29 17.25 5.99 3.18
CA PRO A 29 16.17 6.59 3.96
C PRO A 29 15.86 5.62 5.09
N LYS A 30 15.98 6.09 6.34
CA LYS A 30 15.64 5.33 7.55
C LYS A 30 14.34 4.62 7.26
N ALA A 31 14.31 3.29 7.34
CA ALA A 31 13.15 2.50 6.96
C ALA A 31 11.90 3.07 7.66
N MET A 32 11.11 3.82 6.91
CA MET A 32 9.89 4.43 7.44
C MET A 32 8.93 3.28 7.68
N LYS A 33 8.37 3.20 8.88
CA LYS A 33 7.28 2.26 9.14
C LYS A 33 6.10 2.60 8.24
N PRO A 34 5.30 1.61 7.80
CA PRO A 34 4.14 1.88 6.97
C PRO A 34 3.13 2.78 7.68
N ILE A 35 2.50 3.66 6.93
CA ILE A 35 1.39 4.46 7.42
C ILE A 35 0.15 3.56 7.51
N ILE A 36 -0.45 3.50 8.68
CA ILE A 36 -1.63 2.67 8.96
C ILE A 36 -2.87 3.55 9.10
N MET A 37 -4.01 3.07 8.64
CA MET A 37 -5.33 3.60 8.97
C MET A 37 -6.20 2.49 9.54
N VAL A 38 -6.80 2.72 10.69
CA VAL A 38 -7.77 1.78 11.30
C VAL A 38 -9.15 2.13 10.79
N VAL A 39 -9.85 1.14 10.23
CA VAL A 39 -11.18 1.29 9.64
C VAL A 39 -12.11 0.19 10.11
N PRO A 40 -13.42 0.44 10.26
CA PRO A 40 -14.40 -0.64 10.47
C PRO A 40 -14.45 -1.52 9.21
N GLU A 41 -14.55 -2.84 9.40
CA GLU A 41 -14.62 -3.76 8.27
C GLU A 41 -15.90 -3.51 7.43
N LYS A 42 -15.74 -3.44 6.09
CA LYS A 42 -16.82 -3.18 5.13
C LYS A 42 -18.05 -4.08 5.36
N ALA A 43 -17.85 -5.40 5.41
CA ALA A 43 -18.93 -6.35 5.58
C ALA A 43 -19.61 -6.19 6.96
N TRP A 44 -18.83 -5.88 7.98
CA TRP A 44 -19.36 -5.61 9.32
C TRP A 44 -20.22 -4.34 9.33
N CYS A 45 -19.77 -3.24 8.72
CA CYS A 45 -20.57 -2.01 8.60
C CYS A 45 -21.91 -2.28 7.93
N ILE A 46 -21.94 -3.01 6.82
CA ILE A 46 -23.17 -3.37 6.11
C ILE A 46 -24.11 -4.17 7.02
N ASN A 47 -23.58 -5.17 7.72
CA ASN A 47 -24.36 -6.01 8.64
C ASN A 47 -24.90 -5.25 9.85
N GLN A 48 -24.24 -4.17 10.28
CA GLN A 48 -24.68 -3.29 11.36
C GLN A 48 -25.63 -2.17 10.88
N GLY A 49 -25.91 -2.09 9.58
CA GLY A 49 -26.78 -1.06 9.00
C GLY A 49 -26.09 0.30 8.82
N PHE A 50 -24.74 0.37 8.92
CA PHE A 50 -23.95 1.54 8.56
C PHE A 50 -23.74 1.55 7.05
N VAL A 51 -24.81 1.86 6.31
CA VAL A 51 -24.83 1.87 4.85
C VAL A 51 -25.26 3.22 4.32
N LYS A 52 -24.86 3.54 3.10
CA LYS A 52 -25.24 4.77 2.41
C LYS A 52 -26.74 4.79 2.09
N ASP A 53 -27.31 5.96 2.13
CA ASP A 53 -28.71 6.15 1.74
C ASP A 53 -28.87 5.82 0.24
N GLY A 54 -29.81 4.88 -0.03
CA GLY A 54 -30.07 4.41 -1.40
C GLY A 54 -29.12 3.32 -1.93
N ASP A 55 -28.04 2.98 -1.21
CA ASP A 55 -27.13 1.88 -1.58
C ASP A 55 -26.78 1.00 -0.36
N PRO A 56 -27.57 -0.04 -0.09
CA PRO A 56 -27.37 -0.93 1.07
C PRO A 56 -26.13 -1.83 0.95
N LYS A 57 -25.40 -1.81 -0.19
CA LYS A 57 -24.18 -2.58 -0.39
C LYS A 57 -22.91 -1.77 -0.16
N SER A 58 -23.03 -0.45 -0.04
CA SER A 58 -21.91 0.44 0.22
C SER A 58 -21.89 0.85 1.70
N PRO A 59 -20.74 0.68 2.38
CA PRO A 59 -20.62 1.10 3.77
C PRO A 59 -20.65 2.62 3.88
N ASP A 60 -21.21 3.12 4.96
CA ASP A 60 -21.11 4.52 5.37
C ASP A 60 -20.22 4.62 6.59
N TYR A 61 -18.95 4.92 6.37
CA TYR A 61 -17.96 5.03 7.44
C TYR A 61 -18.22 6.23 8.37
N GLU A 62 -18.79 7.31 7.85
CA GLU A 62 -19.16 8.46 8.67
C GLU A 62 -20.28 8.11 9.64
N LYS A 63 -21.32 7.45 9.12
CA LYS A 63 -22.42 6.95 9.94
C LYS A 63 -21.92 5.94 11.00
N ALA A 64 -20.95 5.11 10.66
CA ALA A 64 -20.31 4.21 11.61
C ALA A 64 -19.56 4.97 12.71
N LEU A 65 -18.84 6.05 12.39
CA LEU A 65 -18.10 6.87 13.35
C LEU A 65 -19.01 7.68 14.29
N LEU A 66 -20.29 7.90 13.94
CA LEU A 66 -21.26 8.49 14.87
C LEU A 66 -21.63 7.52 16.01
N ASN A 67 -21.36 6.23 15.87
CA ASN A 67 -21.55 5.26 16.94
C ASN A 67 -20.36 5.31 17.91
N ASN A 68 -20.62 5.63 19.18
CA ASN A 68 -19.59 5.79 20.20
C ASN A 68 -18.75 4.52 20.42
N ASP A 69 -19.35 3.32 20.34
CA ASP A 69 -18.60 2.07 20.51
C ASP A 69 -17.60 1.88 19.34
N VAL A 70 -18.02 2.19 18.12
CA VAL A 70 -17.15 2.14 16.93
C VAL A 70 -16.00 3.13 17.05
N LEU A 71 -16.31 4.39 17.38
CA LEU A 71 -15.31 5.45 17.54
C LEU A 71 -14.27 5.09 18.62
N ASN A 72 -14.74 4.58 19.75
CA ASN A 72 -13.88 4.18 20.87
C ASN A 72 -12.98 2.99 20.49
N VAL A 73 -13.51 2.00 19.75
CA VAL A 73 -12.76 0.82 19.29
C VAL A 73 -11.66 1.26 18.29
N ILE A 74 -12.00 2.09 17.30
CA ILE A 74 -11.03 2.61 16.31
C ILE A 74 -9.96 3.42 17.00
N THR A 75 -10.34 4.33 17.90
CA THR A 75 -9.38 5.16 18.64
C THR A 75 -8.45 4.32 19.49
N LYS A 76 -8.98 3.30 20.20
CA LYS A 76 -8.15 2.43 21.04
C LYS A 76 -7.19 1.58 20.22
N MET A 77 -7.68 0.97 19.13
CA MET A 77 -6.81 0.20 18.24
C MET A 77 -5.72 1.07 17.61
N GLY A 78 -6.08 2.29 17.21
CA GLY A 78 -5.11 3.28 16.74
C GLY A 78 -4.03 3.59 17.78
N GLY A 79 -4.41 3.82 19.04
CA GLY A 79 -3.48 4.04 20.14
C GLY A 79 -2.52 2.85 20.34
N ILE A 80 -3.03 1.62 20.32
CA ILE A 80 -2.21 0.40 20.43
C ILE A 80 -1.17 0.32 19.29
N MET A 81 -1.55 0.68 18.08
CA MET A 81 -0.62 0.69 16.93
C MET A 81 0.41 1.81 17.05
N GLN A 82 0.01 3.01 17.53
CA GLN A 82 0.94 4.12 17.78
C GLN A 82 1.99 3.79 18.85
N GLU A 83 1.59 3.15 19.94
CA GLU A 83 2.52 2.68 20.98
C GLU A 83 3.59 1.73 20.43
N ARG A 84 3.27 1.00 19.36
CA ARG A 84 4.22 0.16 18.61
C ARG A 84 4.99 0.91 17.52
N GLY A 85 4.81 2.23 17.48
CA GLY A 85 5.56 3.14 16.61
C GLY A 85 5.09 3.18 15.16
N TYR A 86 3.86 2.77 14.85
CA TYR A 86 3.27 2.93 13.51
C TYR A 86 2.66 4.33 13.37
N PRO A 87 3.02 5.09 12.30
CA PRO A 87 2.35 6.34 11.99
C PRO A 87 0.89 6.07 11.62
N LEU A 88 -0.03 6.86 12.16
CA LEU A 88 -1.46 6.72 11.90
C LEU A 88 -2.00 7.85 11.03
N LYS A 89 -2.82 7.51 10.06
CA LYS A 89 -3.78 8.40 9.41
C LYS A 89 -5.13 8.24 10.11
N ASN A 90 -5.74 9.35 10.46
CA ASN A 90 -7.06 9.36 11.11
C ASN A 90 -8.16 9.18 10.05
N LEU A 91 -9.08 8.23 10.28
CA LEU A 91 -10.16 7.91 9.34
C LEU A 91 -11.10 9.11 9.11
N GLN A 92 -11.53 9.80 10.18
CA GLN A 92 -12.41 10.98 10.04
C GLN A 92 -11.76 12.06 9.17
N SER A 93 -10.49 12.38 9.44
CA SER A 93 -9.75 13.37 8.65
C SER A 93 -9.61 12.96 7.19
N ALA A 94 -9.43 11.67 6.90
CA ALA A 94 -9.34 11.17 5.54
C ALA A 94 -10.69 11.25 4.80
N LEU A 95 -11.81 11.01 5.50
CA LEU A 95 -13.17 11.17 4.95
C LEU A 95 -13.48 12.65 4.67
N ASP A 96 -13.10 13.55 5.57
CA ASP A 96 -13.26 14.99 5.37
C ASP A 96 -12.44 15.50 4.18
N GLU A 97 -11.19 15.01 4.02
CA GLU A 97 -10.31 15.32 2.90
C GLU A 97 -10.91 14.82 1.57
N LEU A 98 -11.44 13.59 1.54
CA LEU A 98 -12.12 13.02 0.38
C LEU A 98 -13.34 13.82 -0.05
N LYS A 99 -14.17 14.29 0.90
CA LYS A 99 -15.31 15.17 0.61
C LYS A 99 -14.87 16.49 0.00
N ASN A 100 -13.82 17.11 0.56
CA ASN A 100 -13.30 18.36 0.04
C ASN A 100 -12.75 18.21 -1.38
N GLU A 101 -12.03 17.12 -1.66
CA GLU A 101 -11.52 16.80 -3.02
C GLU A 101 -12.68 16.63 -4.00
N SER A 102 -13.68 15.81 -3.65
CA SER A 102 -14.87 15.59 -4.49
C SER A 102 -15.66 16.88 -4.75
N ALA A 103 -15.78 17.75 -3.76
CA ALA A 103 -16.44 19.05 -3.92
C ALA A 103 -15.64 19.99 -4.84
N MET A 104 -14.32 19.97 -4.78
CA MET A 104 -13.43 20.72 -5.66
C MET A 104 -13.51 20.20 -7.10
N ASP A 105 -13.50 18.90 -7.29
CA ASP A 105 -13.61 18.27 -8.61
C ASP A 105 -14.93 18.62 -9.29
N LEU A 106 -16.04 18.56 -8.57
CA LEU A 106 -17.35 19.01 -9.07
C LEU A 106 -17.36 20.50 -9.47
N ALA A 107 -16.59 21.34 -8.80
CA ALA A 107 -16.50 22.77 -9.08
C ALA A 107 -15.57 23.09 -10.27
N LEU A 108 -14.56 22.27 -10.52
CA LEU A 108 -13.51 22.53 -11.51
C LEU A 108 -13.68 21.74 -12.82
N VAL A 109 -14.34 20.59 -12.79
CA VAL A 109 -14.46 19.68 -13.95
C VAL A 109 -15.82 19.80 -14.60
N SER A 110 -15.90 20.64 -15.63
CA SER A 110 -16.93 20.53 -16.65
C SER A 110 -16.46 19.51 -17.69
N LYS A 111 -16.89 18.24 -17.57
CA LYS A 111 -16.74 17.17 -18.57
C LYS A 111 -15.32 16.61 -18.76
N ALA A 112 -15.01 15.53 -18.08
CA ALA A 112 -14.05 14.55 -18.58
C ALA A 112 -14.83 13.37 -19.20
N ASP A 113 -14.74 13.21 -20.52
CA ASP A 113 -15.27 12.04 -21.23
C ASP A 113 -14.43 10.80 -20.83
N GLY A 114 -15.08 9.75 -20.33
CA GLY A 114 -14.49 8.43 -20.16
C GLY A 114 -13.74 8.19 -18.83
N GLU A 115 -14.15 8.87 -17.78
CA GLU A 115 -13.53 8.71 -16.45
C GLU A 115 -13.69 7.27 -15.93
N ILE A 116 -12.54 6.68 -15.56
CA ILE A 116 -12.50 5.40 -14.85
C ILE A 116 -12.96 5.70 -13.43
N VAL A 117 -14.13 5.20 -13.06
CA VAL A 117 -14.71 5.41 -11.74
C VAL A 117 -13.90 4.60 -10.72
N GLU A 118 -13.16 5.29 -9.86
CA GLU A 118 -12.59 4.72 -8.63
C GLU A 118 -13.71 4.36 -7.66
N ASP A 119 -13.62 3.22 -6.98
CA ASP A 119 -14.52 2.98 -5.86
C ASP A 119 -14.12 3.87 -4.66
N GLU A 120 -15.04 4.07 -3.72
CA GLU A 120 -14.82 4.94 -2.57
C GLU A 120 -13.66 4.49 -1.68
N PHE A 121 -13.42 3.19 -1.61
CA PHE A 121 -12.34 2.63 -0.84
C PHE A 121 -10.97 2.94 -1.49
N ASP A 122 -10.86 2.83 -2.80
CA ASP A 122 -9.68 3.22 -3.58
C ASP A 122 -9.43 4.73 -3.45
N GLN A 123 -10.48 5.55 -3.55
CA GLN A 123 -10.39 7.00 -3.34
C GLN A 123 -9.91 7.33 -1.92
N LEU A 124 -10.48 6.69 -0.90
CA LEU A 124 -10.10 6.90 0.49
C LEU A 124 -8.63 6.53 0.75
N THR A 125 -8.17 5.40 0.22
CA THR A 125 -6.76 4.98 0.37
C THR A 125 -5.80 5.90 -0.36
N ARG A 126 -6.20 6.41 -1.52
CA ARG A 126 -5.42 7.38 -2.31
C ARG A 126 -5.29 8.72 -1.58
N VAL A 127 -6.39 9.27 -1.09
CA VAL A 127 -6.40 10.54 -0.34
C VAL A 127 -5.64 10.40 0.99
N ALA A 128 -5.88 9.33 1.72
CA ALA A 128 -5.19 9.04 2.98
C ALA A 128 -3.70 8.75 2.81
N GLN A 129 -3.25 8.34 1.62
CA GLN A 129 -1.89 7.87 1.35
C GLN A 129 -1.43 6.83 2.37
N THR A 130 -2.32 5.88 2.65
CA THR A 130 -2.13 4.83 3.64
C THR A 130 -1.51 3.61 2.98
N ASP A 131 -0.48 3.04 3.60
CA ASP A 131 0.15 1.81 3.10
C ASP A 131 -0.64 0.57 3.50
N ILE A 132 -1.18 0.55 4.72
CA ILE A 132 -1.86 -0.60 5.31
C ILE A 132 -3.16 -0.17 5.97
N LEU A 133 -4.23 -0.87 5.66
CA LEU A 133 -5.51 -0.76 6.33
C LEU A 133 -5.63 -1.84 7.41
N VAL A 134 -5.96 -1.42 8.62
CA VAL A 134 -6.29 -2.31 9.72
C VAL A 134 -7.81 -2.32 9.87
N ASN A 135 -8.44 -3.34 9.29
CA ASN A 135 -9.88 -3.54 9.38
C ASN A 135 -10.22 -4.16 10.73
N ILE A 136 -11.23 -3.62 11.38
CA ILE A 136 -11.72 -4.13 12.66
C ILE A 136 -13.23 -4.38 12.60
N ALA A 137 -13.63 -5.54 13.09
CA ALA A 137 -15.02 -5.90 13.33
C ALA A 137 -15.18 -6.40 14.76
N PHE A 138 -16.33 -6.19 15.37
CA PHE A 138 -16.60 -6.70 16.69
C PHE A 138 -18.07 -7.09 16.88
N THR A 139 -18.29 -8.07 17.74
CA THR A 139 -19.63 -8.52 18.13
C THR A 139 -19.73 -8.51 19.64
N ARG A 140 -20.73 -7.79 20.15
CA ARG A 140 -21.03 -7.70 21.58
C ARG A 140 -22.09 -8.72 21.95
N THR A 141 -21.81 -9.53 22.97
CA THR A 141 -22.79 -10.43 23.60
C THR A 141 -22.97 -9.99 25.04
N THR A 142 -24.22 -9.81 25.45
CA THR A 142 -24.59 -9.36 26.81
C THR A 142 -25.03 -10.53 27.65
N TYR A 143 -24.45 -10.67 28.84
CA TYR A 143 -24.79 -11.66 29.85
C TYR A 143 -25.19 -10.95 31.17
N GLY A 144 -26.45 -10.63 31.33
CA GLY A 144 -26.91 -9.83 32.48
C GLY A 144 -26.19 -8.46 32.48
N PRO A 145 -25.52 -8.06 33.58
CA PRO A 145 -24.77 -6.79 33.64
C PRO A 145 -23.39 -6.82 32.96
N ARG A 146 -23.00 -7.94 32.40
CA ARG A 146 -21.66 -8.12 31.78
C ARG A 146 -21.75 -8.18 30.27
N ASN A 147 -20.75 -7.65 29.62
CA ASN A 147 -20.53 -7.77 28.19
C ASN A 147 -19.32 -8.63 27.90
N MET A 148 -19.38 -9.37 26.85
CA MET A 148 -18.26 -10.07 26.22
C MET A 148 -18.19 -9.60 24.78
N VAL A 149 -16.99 -9.38 24.28
CA VAL A 149 -16.79 -8.90 22.91
C VAL A 149 -15.85 -9.83 22.18
N GLU A 150 -16.25 -10.23 20.99
CA GLU A 150 -15.39 -10.91 20.02
C GLU A 150 -14.91 -9.90 19.01
N PHE A 151 -13.59 -9.87 18.74
CA PHE A 151 -12.96 -9.00 17.78
C PHE A 151 -12.32 -9.80 16.66
N ARG A 152 -12.43 -9.28 15.45
CA ARG A 152 -11.64 -9.69 14.30
C ARG A 152 -10.87 -8.48 13.80
N VAL A 153 -9.57 -8.65 13.65
CA VAL A 153 -8.66 -7.63 13.11
C VAL A 153 -7.92 -8.22 11.93
N THR A 154 -7.93 -7.54 10.79
CA THR A 154 -7.17 -7.93 9.61
C THR A 154 -6.37 -6.75 9.09
N SER A 155 -5.15 -7.02 8.62
CA SER A 155 -4.35 -6.02 7.91
C SER A 155 -4.34 -6.32 6.41
N ILE A 156 -4.56 -5.29 5.62
CA ILE A 156 -4.67 -5.34 4.16
C ILE A 156 -3.69 -4.34 3.57
N ASP A 157 -2.91 -4.76 2.59
CA ASP A 157 -2.09 -3.87 1.78
C ASP A 157 -2.99 -3.00 0.92
N ALA A 158 -2.86 -1.68 1.04
CA ALA A 158 -3.72 -0.73 0.36
C ALA A 158 -3.49 -0.67 -1.16
N ALA A 159 -2.33 -1.11 -1.65
CA ALA A 159 -2.00 -1.12 -3.06
C ALA A 159 -2.56 -2.33 -3.80
N THR A 160 -2.56 -3.49 -3.14
CA THR A 160 -2.90 -4.78 -3.76
C THR A 160 -4.19 -5.39 -3.26
N SER A 161 -4.77 -4.85 -2.18
CA SER A 161 -5.89 -5.44 -1.44
C SER A 161 -5.60 -6.85 -0.88
N LYS A 162 -4.32 -7.26 -0.82
CA LYS A 162 -3.92 -8.55 -0.24
C LYS A 162 -3.99 -8.49 1.28
N GLN A 163 -4.53 -9.53 1.89
CA GLN A 163 -4.48 -9.69 3.33
C GLN A 163 -3.07 -10.06 3.78
N ILE A 164 -2.50 -9.27 4.69
CA ILE A 164 -1.15 -9.44 5.23
C ILE A 164 -1.19 -10.26 6.52
N GLY A 165 -2.20 -10.01 7.34
CA GLY A 165 -2.37 -10.68 8.61
C GLY A 165 -3.82 -10.65 9.05
N GLY A 166 -4.16 -11.50 10.01
CA GLY A 166 -5.50 -11.52 10.59
C GLY A 166 -5.50 -12.29 11.89
N GLU A 167 -6.21 -11.75 12.87
CA GLU A 167 -6.35 -12.32 14.19
C GLU A 167 -7.79 -12.17 14.69
N THR A 168 -8.18 -13.07 15.55
CA THR A 168 -9.47 -13.01 16.27
C THR A 168 -9.21 -13.10 17.77
N GLY A 169 -9.88 -12.26 18.52
CA GLY A 169 -9.79 -12.25 19.97
C GLY A 169 -11.16 -12.23 20.62
N ARG A 170 -11.20 -12.71 21.86
CA ARG A 170 -12.42 -12.71 22.68
C ARG A 170 -12.08 -12.21 24.08
N SER A 171 -12.83 -11.23 24.57
CA SER A 171 -12.68 -10.75 25.94
C SER A 171 -13.31 -11.69 26.95
N SER A 172 -12.91 -11.59 28.20
CA SER A 172 -13.67 -12.12 29.31
C SER A 172 -14.99 -11.36 29.49
N ALA A 173 -16.02 -12.02 30.06
CA ALA A 173 -17.28 -11.34 30.38
C ALA A 173 -17.10 -10.35 31.52
N SER A 174 -17.27 -9.05 31.27
CA SER A 174 -17.01 -7.98 32.22
C SER A 174 -18.01 -6.82 32.08
N GLY A 175 -18.15 -6.01 33.13
CA GLY A 175 -18.87 -4.74 33.07
C GLY A 175 -18.05 -3.57 32.48
N ALA A 176 -16.84 -3.83 32.03
CA ALA A 176 -15.98 -2.81 31.44
C ALA A 176 -16.51 -2.30 30.08
N PRO A 177 -16.14 -1.08 29.66
CA PRO A 177 -16.50 -0.56 28.35
C PRO A 177 -15.81 -1.36 27.22
N ILE A 178 -16.39 -1.32 26.01
CA ILE A 178 -15.93 -2.10 24.85
C ILE A 178 -14.44 -1.83 24.53
N SER A 179 -13.99 -0.60 24.66
CA SER A 179 -12.58 -0.24 24.40
C SER A 179 -11.59 -0.93 25.35
N ALA A 180 -11.97 -1.12 26.61
CA ALA A 180 -11.15 -1.86 27.57
C ALA A 180 -11.18 -3.38 27.29
N LEU A 181 -12.33 -3.93 26.88
CA LEU A 181 -12.43 -5.32 26.46
C LEU A 181 -11.66 -5.59 25.16
N LEU A 182 -11.62 -4.61 24.25
CA LEU A 182 -10.75 -4.67 23.07
C LEU A 182 -9.28 -4.78 23.47
N GLU A 183 -8.81 -3.89 24.33
CA GLU A 183 -7.41 -3.86 24.78
C GLU A 183 -6.98 -5.21 25.37
N GLU A 184 -7.78 -5.76 26.29
CA GLU A 184 -7.51 -7.08 26.87
C GLU A 184 -7.38 -8.16 25.81
N SER A 185 -8.30 -8.17 24.82
CA SER A 185 -8.29 -9.18 23.76
C SER A 185 -7.14 -9.02 22.78
N VAL A 186 -6.82 -7.77 22.41
CA VAL A 186 -5.80 -7.46 21.38
C VAL A 186 -4.39 -7.71 21.92
N LEU A 187 -4.13 -7.41 23.18
CA LEU A 187 -2.80 -7.59 23.79
C LEU A 187 -2.30 -9.05 23.68
N GLY A 188 -3.20 -10.02 23.63
CA GLY A 188 -2.83 -11.43 23.47
C GLY A 188 -2.24 -11.81 22.12
N PHE A 189 -2.52 -11.06 21.04
CA PHE A 189 -2.07 -11.39 19.69
C PHE A 189 -1.34 -10.25 18.94
N ILE A 190 -1.32 -9.06 19.52
CA ILE A 190 -0.85 -7.87 18.82
C ILE A 190 0.60 -7.98 18.31
N ASP A 191 1.46 -8.68 19.01
CA ASP A 191 2.87 -8.82 18.60
C ASP A 191 3.00 -9.70 17.35
N ASN A 192 2.21 -10.78 17.24
CA ASN A 192 2.15 -11.59 16.02
C ASN A 192 1.55 -10.79 14.85
N PHE A 193 0.48 -10.05 15.13
CA PHE A 193 -0.18 -9.21 14.13
C PHE A 193 0.76 -8.14 13.58
N THR A 194 1.42 -7.37 14.46
CA THR A 194 2.38 -6.35 14.05
C THR A 194 3.63 -6.94 13.41
N GLY A 195 4.05 -8.14 13.84
CA GLY A 195 5.13 -8.88 13.19
C GLY A 195 4.82 -9.25 11.74
N SER A 196 3.57 -9.57 11.42
CA SER A 196 3.15 -9.82 10.03
C SER A 196 3.21 -8.56 9.18
N ILE A 197 2.75 -7.42 9.72
CA ILE A 197 2.85 -6.11 9.07
C ILE A 197 4.31 -5.73 8.82
N GLN A 198 5.18 -5.95 9.80
CA GLN A 198 6.61 -5.63 9.69
C GLN A 198 7.29 -6.45 8.60
N ARG A 199 7.07 -7.77 8.56
CA ARG A 199 7.63 -8.65 7.51
C ARG A 199 7.16 -8.24 6.11
N HIS A 200 5.89 -7.89 5.96
CA HIS A 200 5.37 -7.39 4.69
C HIS A 200 6.06 -6.10 4.27
N PHE A 201 6.24 -5.17 5.19
CA PHE A 201 6.91 -3.90 4.90
C PHE A 201 8.40 -4.09 4.56
N GLU A 202 9.08 -5.02 5.21
CA GLU A 202 10.45 -5.41 4.86
C GLU A 202 10.54 -5.98 3.44
N ASP A 203 9.56 -6.78 3.01
CA ASP A 203 9.44 -7.25 1.62
C ASP A 203 9.26 -6.08 0.64
N LEU A 204 8.38 -5.11 0.95
CA LEU A 204 8.19 -3.92 0.12
C LEU A 204 9.48 -3.09 -0.03
N VAL A 205 10.26 -2.97 1.05
CA VAL A 205 11.54 -2.25 1.03
C VAL A 205 12.59 -2.99 0.21
N ALA A 206 12.67 -4.31 0.35
CA ALA A 206 13.67 -5.14 -0.32
C ALA A 206 13.35 -5.38 -1.81
N ASN A 207 12.09 -5.66 -2.12
CA ASN A 207 11.65 -6.15 -3.42
C ASN A 207 10.75 -5.17 -4.19
N GLY A 208 10.54 -3.97 -3.65
CA GLY A 208 9.63 -2.99 -4.23
C GLY A 208 8.16 -3.25 -3.87
N ARG A 209 7.32 -2.24 -4.10
CA ARG A 209 5.87 -2.32 -3.90
C ARG A 209 5.25 -3.13 -5.03
N GLU A 210 4.30 -3.96 -4.72
CA GLU A 210 3.51 -4.69 -5.71
C GLU A 210 2.29 -3.88 -6.14
N GLY A 211 1.93 -4.02 -7.42
CA GLY A 211 0.72 -3.41 -7.97
C GLY A 211 0.29 -4.05 -9.28
N SER A 212 -0.62 -3.39 -9.99
CA SER A 212 -1.17 -3.86 -11.27
C SER A 212 -1.30 -2.75 -12.30
N VAL A 213 -1.14 -3.10 -13.57
CA VAL A 213 -1.31 -2.18 -14.70
C VAL A 213 -2.20 -2.82 -15.74
N ILE A 214 -3.17 -2.06 -16.23
CA ILE A 214 -4.07 -2.48 -17.30
C ILE A 214 -3.92 -1.53 -18.47
N PHE A 215 -3.46 -2.06 -19.60
CA PHE A 215 -3.43 -1.35 -20.86
C PHE A 215 -4.72 -1.59 -21.62
N LYS A 216 -5.26 -0.54 -22.25
CA LYS A 216 -6.43 -0.59 -23.10
C LYS A 216 -6.16 0.15 -24.40
N ILE A 217 -6.73 -0.34 -25.48
CA ILE A 217 -6.74 0.32 -26.79
C ILE A 217 -8.04 1.08 -26.92
N ALA A 218 -7.97 2.37 -27.21
CA ALA A 218 -9.11 3.21 -27.52
C ALA A 218 -9.62 2.92 -28.95
N ASN A 219 -10.87 3.27 -29.24
CA ASN A 219 -11.51 2.97 -30.53
C ASN A 219 -10.85 3.68 -31.72
N ASP A 220 -10.21 4.82 -31.50
CA ASP A 220 -9.49 5.63 -32.49
C ASP A 220 -8.04 5.22 -32.71
N CYS A 221 -7.54 4.27 -31.93
CA CYS A 221 -6.17 3.80 -32.03
C CYS A 221 -5.95 2.97 -33.29
N PRO A 222 -4.94 3.28 -34.11
CA PRO A 222 -4.68 2.54 -35.35
C PRO A 222 -4.02 1.17 -35.10
N LEU A 223 -3.50 0.93 -33.90
CA LEU A 223 -2.81 -0.29 -33.53
C LEU A 223 -3.62 -1.11 -32.50
N THR A 224 -3.31 -2.40 -32.46
CA THR A 224 -3.76 -3.33 -31.42
C THR A 224 -2.53 -3.91 -30.73
N PHE A 225 -2.69 -4.68 -29.65
CA PHE A 225 -1.55 -5.31 -28.98
C PHE A 225 -0.88 -6.41 -29.81
N ASP A 226 -1.53 -6.90 -30.86
CA ASP A 226 -0.98 -7.88 -31.84
C ASP A 226 -0.38 -7.17 -33.09
N SER A 227 -0.39 -5.83 -33.14
CA SER A 227 0.18 -5.10 -34.27
C SER A 227 1.69 -5.12 -34.21
N GLU A 228 2.34 -5.39 -35.37
CA GLU A 228 3.78 -5.31 -35.52
C GLU A 228 4.27 -3.86 -35.44
N VAL A 229 5.30 -3.62 -34.65
CA VAL A 229 5.99 -2.34 -34.47
C VAL A 229 7.49 -2.55 -34.52
N ASN A 230 8.25 -1.51 -34.86
CA ASN A 230 9.72 -1.58 -34.87
C ASN A 230 10.30 -0.85 -33.67
N LEU A 231 11.13 -1.55 -32.89
CA LEU A 231 11.88 -0.99 -31.76
C LEU A 231 13.39 -1.20 -32.03
N ASN A 232 14.14 -0.12 -32.24
CA ASN A 232 15.59 -0.12 -32.45
C ASN A 232 16.09 -1.00 -33.61
N GLY A 233 15.24 -1.27 -34.60
CA GLY A 233 15.58 -2.10 -35.77
C GLY A 233 15.01 -3.51 -35.73
N ASP A 234 14.54 -3.96 -34.56
CA ASP A 234 13.85 -5.25 -34.38
C ASP A 234 12.33 -5.07 -34.50
N THR A 235 11.68 -6.01 -35.16
CA THR A 235 10.22 -6.02 -35.35
C THR A 235 9.58 -7.04 -34.41
N GLY A 236 8.55 -6.61 -33.68
CA GLY A 236 7.79 -7.46 -32.77
C GLY A 236 6.38 -6.93 -32.54
N GLU A 237 5.54 -7.67 -31.86
CA GLU A 237 4.21 -7.23 -31.50
C GLU A 237 4.28 -6.11 -30.44
N LEU A 238 3.32 -5.20 -30.45
CA LEU A 238 3.23 -4.08 -29.50
C LEU A 238 3.22 -4.58 -28.02
N ASN A 239 2.59 -5.73 -27.75
CA ASN A 239 2.63 -6.33 -26.40
C ASN A 239 4.07 -6.74 -26.01
N GLU A 240 4.88 -7.27 -26.92
CA GLU A 240 6.26 -7.68 -26.64
C GLU A 240 7.13 -6.46 -26.33
N VAL A 241 6.87 -5.35 -26.99
CA VAL A 241 7.53 -4.06 -26.73
C VAL A 241 7.13 -3.52 -25.33
N ILE A 242 5.88 -3.69 -24.93
CA ILE A 242 5.45 -3.34 -23.57
C ILE A 242 6.09 -4.28 -22.54
N ASP A 243 6.14 -5.60 -22.82
CA ASP A 243 6.82 -6.58 -21.94
C ASP A 243 8.31 -6.24 -21.76
N TYR A 244 8.97 -5.83 -22.85
CA TYR A 244 10.35 -5.35 -22.79
C TYR A 244 10.49 -4.15 -21.84
N TRP A 245 9.63 -3.14 -22.00
CA TRP A 245 9.65 -1.97 -21.11
C TRP A 245 9.39 -2.34 -19.65
N MET A 246 8.42 -3.23 -19.40
CA MET A 246 8.11 -3.71 -18.06
C MET A 246 9.31 -4.44 -17.43
N ASN A 247 9.97 -5.30 -18.19
CA ASN A 247 11.16 -6.01 -17.73
C ASN A 247 12.31 -5.09 -17.33
N GLU A 248 12.55 -4.03 -18.11
CA GLU A 248 13.62 -3.07 -17.86
C GLU A 248 13.35 -2.13 -16.67
N HIS A 249 12.06 -1.90 -16.32
CA HIS A 249 11.69 -0.87 -15.35
C HIS A 249 11.16 -1.42 -14.03
N THR A 250 10.71 -2.67 -14.01
CA THR A 250 10.28 -3.31 -12.74
C THR A 250 11.49 -3.75 -11.92
N VAL A 251 11.30 -3.90 -10.62
CA VAL A 251 12.36 -4.40 -9.73
C VAL A 251 12.64 -5.85 -10.09
N ASN A 252 13.88 -6.14 -10.49
CA ASN A 252 14.35 -7.45 -10.94
C ASN A 252 13.53 -8.06 -12.11
N GLY A 253 12.93 -7.24 -12.97
CA GLY A 253 12.09 -7.72 -14.06
C GLY A 253 10.83 -8.45 -13.57
N SER A 254 10.34 -8.13 -12.38
CA SER A 254 9.28 -8.89 -11.73
C SER A 254 7.89 -8.34 -12.04
N PHE A 255 7.17 -9.05 -12.88
CA PHE A 255 5.76 -8.86 -13.21
C PHE A 255 5.16 -10.15 -13.77
N THR A 256 3.84 -10.24 -13.79
CA THR A 256 3.10 -11.34 -14.40
C THR A 256 2.07 -10.81 -15.37
N GLN A 257 2.15 -11.23 -16.65
CA GLN A 257 1.10 -10.95 -17.61
C GLN A 257 -0.08 -11.89 -17.33
N ASN A 258 -1.20 -11.34 -16.88
CA ASN A 258 -2.37 -12.10 -16.44
C ASN A 258 -3.46 -12.23 -17.50
N GLY A 259 -3.41 -11.46 -18.58
CA GLY A 259 -4.37 -11.56 -19.66
C GLY A 259 -4.02 -10.69 -20.85
N LYS A 260 -4.16 -11.27 -22.04
CA LYS A 260 -3.97 -10.59 -23.33
C LYS A 260 -5.20 -10.79 -24.20
N THR A 261 -5.71 -9.70 -24.75
CA THR A 261 -6.61 -9.66 -25.89
C THR A 261 -6.11 -8.62 -26.87
N ARG A 262 -6.68 -8.53 -28.05
CA ARG A 262 -6.27 -7.51 -29.04
C ARG A 262 -6.35 -6.08 -28.50
N ASN A 263 -7.28 -5.78 -27.58
CA ASN A 263 -7.54 -4.44 -27.07
C ASN A 263 -7.31 -4.26 -25.56
N ARG A 264 -6.88 -5.31 -24.88
CA ARG A 264 -6.59 -5.27 -23.46
C ARG A 264 -5.37 -6.13 -23.13
N LEU A 265 -4.48 -5.58 -22.32
CA LEU A 265 -3.32 -6.27 -21.77
C LEU A 265 -3.26 -5.96 -20.27
N SER A 266 -3.09 -6.98 -19.44
CA SER A 266 -3.12 -6.82 -17.98
C SER A 266 -1.91 -7.47 -17.32
N TYR A 267 -1.28 -6.68 -16.45
CA TYR A 267 -0.13 -7.10 -15.65
C TYR A 267 -0.51 -7.04 -14.18
N GLU A 268 -0.15 -8.09 -13.46
CA GLU A 268 -0.27 -8.21 -12.02
C GLU A 268 1.10 -8.49 -11.41
N GLN A 269 1.19 -8.38 -10.09
CA GLN A 269 2.44 -8.59 -9.35
C GLN A 269 3.59 -7.72 -9.90
N VAL A 270 3.26 -6.54 -10.40
CA VAL A 270 4.23 -5.58 -10.92
C VAL A 270 5.01 -4.99 -9.75
N ARG A 271 6.28 -5.36 -9.62
CA ARG A 271 7.15 -4.82 -8.57
C ARG A 271 7.79 -3.52 -9.01
N PHE A 272 7.48 -2.44 -8.33
CA PHE A 272 8.05 -1.12 -8.60
C PHE A 272 8.71 -0.54 -7.34
N PRO A 273 9.76 0.31 -7.50
CA PRO A 273 10.50 0.82 -6.36
C PRO A 273 9.61 1.74 -5.50
N LEU A 274 9.77 1.68 -4.18
CA LEU A 274 9.06 2.59 -3.25
C LEU A 274 9.42 4.06 -3.48
N PHE A 275 10.63 4.31 -3.95
CA PHE A 275 11.15 5.65 -4.19
C PHE A 275 11.66 5.77 -5.62
N GLY A 276 11.15 6.75 -6.34
CA GLY A 276 11.63 7.12 -7.67
C GLY A 276 12.77 8.13 -7.59
N LYS A 277 13.56 8.20 -8.66
CA LYS A 277 14.59 9.24 -8.80
C LYS A 277 13.90 10.60 -8.91
N GLY A 278 14.36 11.57 -8.11
CA GLY A 278 13.90 12.94 -8.24
C GLY A 278 14.30 13.51 -9.62
N LYS A 279 13.37 14.21 -10.27
CA LYS A 279 13.71 15.00 -11.46
C LYS A 279 14.73 16.07 -11.06
N PHE A 280 15.61 16.45 -12.00
CA PHE A 280 16.63 17.48 -11.82
C PHE A 280 17.64 17.20 -10.68
N GLY A 281 17.96 15.94 -10.41
CA GLY A 281 18.92 15.57 -9.36
C GLY A 281 18.39 15.72 -7.93
N GLY A 282 17.08 15.86 -7.77
CA GLY A 282 16.44 15.95 -6.45
C GLY A 282 16.56 14.65 -5.63
N LYS A 283 16.24 14.75 -4.33
CA LYS A 283 16.20 13.59 -3.43
C LYS A 283 15.17 12.56 -3.89
N PRO A 284 15.37 11.27 -3.61
CA PRO A 284 14.39 10.24 -3.90
C PRO A 284 13.02 10.62 -3.31
N LYS A 285 11.96 10.43 -4.10
CA LYS A 285 10.58 10.71 -3.72
C LYS A 285 9.79 9.40 -3.74
N ALA A 286 8.92 9.21 -2.75
CA ALA A 286 7.97 8.10 -2.77
C ALA A 286 7.12 8.17 -4.05
N ILE A 287 6.92 7.03 -4.70
CA ILE A 287 6.10 6.91 -5.91
C ILE A 287 5.00 5.86 -5.68
N ASN A 288 3.89 6.10 -6.34
CA ASN A 288 2.79 5.14 -6.51
C ASN A 288 2.86 4.51 -7.91
N MET A 289 1.90 3.67 -8.26
CA MET A 289 1.84 3.01 -9.57
C MET A 289 1.79 4.03 -10.72
N ASP A 290 1.05 5.14 -10.59
CA ASP A 290 1.03 6.19 -11.62
C ASP A 290 2.40 6.81 -11.85
N GLY A 291 3.10 7.14 -10.76
CA GLY A 291 4.46 7.68 -10.85
C GLY A 291 5.46 6.70 -11.48
N PHE A 292 5.27 5.40 -11.26
CA PHE A 292 6.08 4.35 -11.89
C PHE A 292 5.80 4.22 -13.37
N ILE A 293 4.51 4.14 -13.75
CA ILE A 293 4.12 3.83 -15.14
C ILE A 293 4.15 5.06 -16.08
N LYS A 294 4.10 6.26 -15.53
CA LYS A 294 4.03 7.49 -16.34
C LYS A 294 5.09 7.62 -17.43
N PRO A 295 6.36 7.22 -17.23
CA PRO A 295 7.37 7.27 -18.29
C PRO A 295 7.03 6.45 -19.55
N ILE A 296 6.16 5.43 -19.43
CA ILE A 296 5.75 4.62 -20.59
C ILE A 296 4.97 5.44 -21.63
N THR A 297 4.34 6.55 -21.23
CA THR A 297 3.63 7.45 -22.16
C THR A 297 4.55 8.00 -23.21
N GLN A 298 5.74 8.45 -22.78
CA GLN A 298 6.77 8.93 -23.70
C GLN A 298 7.37 7.78 -24.53
N PHE A 299 7.61 6.64 -23.91
CA PHE A 299 8.13 5.46 -24.62
C PHE A 299 7.18 5.00 -25.73
N LEU A 300 5.90 4.84 -25.47
CA LEU A 300 4.94 4.39 -26.46
C LEU A 300 4.58 5.47 -27.50
N SER A 301 4.80 6.75 -27.21
CA SER A 301 4.54 7.83 -28.16
C SER A 301 5.40 7.80 -29.43
N GLN A 302 6.54 7.10 -29.39
CA GLN A 302 7.43 6.90 -30.55
C GLN A 302 6.76 6.06 -31.66
N PHE A 303 5.75 5.26 -31.33
CA PHE A 303 4.97 4.46 -32.28
C PHE A 303 3.77 5.23 -32.87
N GLY A 304 3.73 6.57 -32.70
CA GLY A 304 2.66 7.40 -33.21
C GLY A 304 1.37 7.34 -32.37
N LEU A 305 1.45 6.83 -31.14
CA LEU A 305 0.32 6.69 -30.25
C LEU A 305 0.16 7.91 -29.31
N SER A 306 -1.08 8.26 -29.03
CA SER A 306 -1.45 9.09 -27.89
C SER A 306 -1.63 8.18 -26.67
N VAL A 307 -0.98 8.47 -25.56
CA VAL A 307 -1.01 7.61 -24.38
C VAL A 307 -1.35 8.43 -23.16
N SER A 308 -2.36 7.98 -22.41
CA SER A 308 -2.76 8.57 -21.14
C SER A 308 -2.68 7.53 -20.01
N THR A 309 -2.45 8.00 -18.79
CA THR A 309 -2.45 7.17 -17.59
C THR A 309 -3.51 7.68 -16.61
N THR A 310 -4.22 6.76 -15.97
CA THR A 310 -5.20 7.07 -14.92
C THR A 310 -4.90 6.19 -13.70
N PRO A 311 -4.53 6.78 -12.56
CA PRO A 311 -4.35 6.02 -11.33
C PRO A 311 -5.68 5.54 -10.76
N VAL A 312 -5.63 4.40 -10.05
CA VAL A 312 -6.72 3.88 -9.23
C VAL A 312 -6.12 3.45 -7.90
N GLY A 313 -6.47 4.13 -6.81
CA GLY A 313 -5.81 3.95 -5.53
C GLY A 313 -4.30 4.25 -5.61
N ILE A 314 -3.51 3.52 -4.85
CA ILE A 314 -2.03 3.69 -4.82
C ILE A 314 -1.25 2.64 -5.63
N GLY A 315 -1.87 1.49 -5.92
CA GLY A 315 -1.20 0.32 -6.50
C GLY A 315 -1.67 -0.09 -7.89
N LYS A 316 -2.62 0.64 -8.50
CA LYS A 316 -3.16 0.29 -9.80
C LYS A 316 -3.15 1.48 -10.75
N ALA A 317 -2.90 1.21 -12.03
CA ALA A 317 -3.03 2.22 -13.08
C ALA A 317 -3.63 1.62 -14.35
N TYR A 318 -4.38 2.46 -15.05
CA TYR A 318 -4.78 2.20 -16.43
C TYR A 318 -3.91 3.03 -17.38
N VAL A 319 -3.53 2.41 -18.48
CA VAL A 319 -2.82 3.05 -19.59
C VAL A 319 -3.70 2.91 -20.82
N VAL A 320 -4.15 4.02 -21.37
CA VAL A 320 -5.02 4.03 -22.56
C VAL A 320 -4.23 4.53 -23.76
N LEU A 321 -4.21 3.73 -24.83
CA LEU A 321 -3.55 4.01 -26.09
C LEU A 321 -4.62 4.45 -27.11
N GLY A 322 -4.46 5.65 -27.63
CA GLY A 322 -5.33 6.24 -28.66
C GLY A 322 -4.56 6.65 -29.90
N GLY A 323 -5.26 7.10 -30.93
CA GLY A 323 -4.68 7.77 -32.11
C GLY A 323 -4.14 9.17 -31.74
N LYS A 324 -3.17 9.66 -32.51
CA LYS A 324 -2.71 11.06 -32.46
C LYS A 324 -3.57 11.90 -33.41
#